data_92279e389afc225fb03f3a819fd661aa
#
_entry.id   92279e389afc225fb03f3a819fd661aa
#
_cell.length_a   1.000
_cell.length_b   1.000
_cell.length_c   1.000
_cell.angle_alpha   90.00
_cell.angle_beta   90.00
_cell.angle_gamma   90.00
#
_symmetry.space_group_name_H-M   'P 1'
#
loop_
_entity.id
_entity.type
_entity.pdbx_description
1 polymer ?
#
loop_
_entity_poly.entity_id
_entity_poly.type
_entity_poly.pdbx_seq_one_letter_code
_entity_poly.pdbx_strand_id
1 'polypeptide(L)'
;MRKDSKLSRMLHVLLHMAREDKPFTSDYISEMLETNPVVVRRTMSGLKKHGFVDSEKGPGGGWTLIKSLSDISLYDVYVAVGEPSIFAIGNENKQPDCLVELVVNQALDQAFIEAQQLLINNLKSTKLDKLAHDFQVEWDRHIADKQSQLT
;
A
#
# COMPACT_ATOMS: atom_id res chain seq x y z
N MET A 1 -7.14 17.52 -7.05
CA MET A 1 -7.40 16.08 -7.25
C MET A 1 -6.93 15.31 -6.02
N ARG A 2 -7.80 14.49 -5.47
CA ARG A 2 -7.48 13.70 -4.28
C ARG A 2 -6.70 12.44 -4.68
N LYS A 3 -5.51 12.26 -4.10
CA LYS A 3 -4.72 11.04 -4.31
C LYS A 3 -5.32 9.88 -3.50
N ASP A 4 -5.34 8.69 -4.07
CA ASP A 4 -5.65 7.48 -3.31
C ASP A 4 -4.42 7.08 -2.49
N SER A 5 -4.59 6.99 -1.18
CA SER A 5 -3.50 6.68 -0.23
C SER A 5 -3.63 5.29 0.41
N LYS A 6 -4.55 4.45 -0.06
CA LYS A 6 -4.79 3.12 0.54
C LYS A 6 -3.53 2.26 0.54
N LEU A 7 -2.82 2.22 -0.59
CA LEU A 7 -1.60 1.42 -0.71
C LEU A 7 -0.55 1.86 0.31
N SER A 8 -0.18 3.14 0.33
CA SER A 8 0.84 3.64 1.26
C SER A 8 0.45 3.48 2.73
N ARG A 9 -0.83 3.68 3.05
CA ARG A 9 -1.36 3.48 4.41
C ARG A 9 -1.27 2.02 4.86
N MET A 10 -1.63 1.08 4.00
CA MET A 10 -1.59 -0.34 4.35
C MET A 10 -0.15 -0.87 4.43
N LEU A 11 0.75 -0.41 3.59
CA LEU A 11 2.18 -0.69 3.73
C LEU A 11 2.73 -0.19 5.08
N HIS A 12 2.35 1.02 5.48
CA HIS A 12 2.70 1.60 6.77
C HIS A 12 2.21 0.73 7.95
N VAL A 13 0.94 0.32 7.92
CA VAL A 13 0.37 -0.56 8.96
C VAL A 13 1.09 -1.91 9.04
N LEU A 14 1.30 -2.57 7.89
CA LEU A 14 1.96 -3.88 7.85
C LEU A 14 3.39 -3.84 8.40
N LEU A 15 4.13 -2.78 8.13
CA LEU A 15 5.48 -2.59 8.68
C LEU A 15 5.46 -2.38 10.20
N HIS A 16 4.51 -1.62 10.73
CA HIS A 16 4.32 -1.49 12.17
C HIS A 16 3.92 -2.80 12.85
N MET A 17 2.97 -3.54 12.24
CA MET A 17 2.54 -4.84 12.76
C MET A 17 3.69 -5.86 12.81
N ALA A 18 4.61 -5.79 11.85
CA ALA A 18 5.78 -6.68 11.84
C ALA A 18 6.80 -6.37 12.92
N ARG A 19 6.81 -5.16 13.46
CA ARG A 19 7.73 -4.73 14.52
C ARG A 19 7.19 -4.95 15.93
N GLU A 20 5.88 -4.93 16.07
CA GLU A 20 5.22 -5.01 17.37
C GLU A 20 4.50 -6.35 17.48
N ASP A 21 4.91 -7.18 18.42
CA ASP A 21 4.32 -8.51 18.67
C ASP A 21 3.04 -8.40 19.50
N LYS A 22 2.06 -7.70 18.96
CA LYS A 22 0.72 -7.53 19.57
C LYS A 22 -0.34 -7.32 18.50
N PRO A 23 -1.61 -7.68 18.75
CA PRO A 23 -2.71 -7.34 17.87
C PRO A 23 -2.94 -5.82 17.79
N PHE A 24 -3.30 -5.34 16.61
CA PHE A 24 -3.69 -3.95 16.38
C PHE A 24 -5.21 -3.84 16.24
N THR A 25 -5.85 -3.07 17.10
CA THR A 25 -7.28 -2.79 16.95
C THR A 25 -7.54 -1.85 15.78
N SER A 26 -8.75 -1.90 15.22
CA SER A 26 -9.14 -0.96 14.16
C SER A 26 -9.10 0.50 14.65
N ASP A 27 -9.41 0.74 15.92
CA ASP A 27 -9.32 2.07 16.52
C ASP A 27 -7.89 2.56 16.59
N TYR A 28 -6.95 1.73 17.07
CA TYR A 28 -5.53 2.06 17.11
C TYR A 28 -4.96 2.37 15.70
N ILE A 29 -5.29 1.54 14.72
CA ILE A 29 -4.88 1.78 13.32
C ILE A 29 -5.49 3.08 12.79
N SER A 30 -6.75 3.36 13.11
CA SER A 30 -7.41 4.58 12.65
C SER A 30 -6.79 5.85 13.22
N GLU A 31 -6.37 5.82 14.48
CA GLU A 31 -5.63 6.92 15.10
C GLU A 31 -4.25 7.11 14.45
N MET A 32 -3.51 6.03 14.25
CA MET A 32 -2.20 6.05 13.58
C MET A 32 -2.27 6.61 12.15
N LEU A 33 -3.34 6.32 11.42
CA LEU A 33 -3.54 6.75 10.03
C LEU A 33 -4.37 8.03 9.89
N GLU A 34 -4.83 8.62 11.00
CA GLU A 34 -5.74 9.78 10.99
C GLU A 34 -6.97 9.55 10.09
N THR A 35 -7.64 8.42 10.28
CA THR A 35 -8.78 7.99 9.47
C THR A 35 -9.90 7.40 10.33
N ASN A 36 -10.93 6.90 9.69
CA ASN A 36 -12.12 6.32 10.33
C ASN A 36 -11.94 4.80 10.53
N PRO A 37 -12.30 4.22 11.71
CA PRO A 37 -12.22 2.77 11.96
C PRO A 37 -13.01 1.92 10.96
N VAL A 38 -14.10 2.42 10.39
CA VAL A 38 -14.89 1.71 9.37
C VAL A 38 -14.06 1.53 8.09
N VAL A 39 -13.33 2.57 7.67
CA VAL A 39 -12.42 2.52 6.52
C VAL A 39 -11.28 1.54 6.78
N VAL A 40 -10.73 1.55 7.99
CA VAL A 40 -9.69 0.59 8.42
C VAL A 40 -10.19 -0.83 8.32
N ARG A 41 -11.34 -1.14 8.91
CA ARG A 41 -11.92 -2.50 8.86
C ARG A 41 -12.14 -2.99 7.45
N ARG A 42 -12.64 -2.13 6.56
CA ARG A 42 -12.84 -2.47 5.14
C ARG A 42 -11.53 -2.81 4.45
N THR A 43 -10.52 -1.99 4.63
CA THR A 43 -9.22 -2.17 3.97
C THR A 43 -8.47 -3.37 4.55
N MET A 44 -8.47 -3.53 5.87
CA MET A 44 -7.87 -4.69 6.56
C MET A 44 -8.56 -6.00 6.19
N SER A 45 -9.87 -5.98 5.93
CA SER A 45 -10.61 -7.15 5.41
C SER A 45 -10.10 -7.59 4.04
N GLY A 46 -9.69 -6.65 3.19
CA GLY A 46 -9.01 -6.95 1.92
C GLY A 46 -7.68 -7.67 2.12
N LEU A 47 -6.87 -7.21 3.06
CA LEU A 47 -5.61 -7.89 3.44
C LEU A 47 -5.85 -9.27 4.03
N LYS A 48 -6.88 -9.44 4.85
CA LYS A 48 -7.29 -10.75 5.40
C LYS A 48 -7.71 -11.72 4.31
N LYS A 49 -8.52 -11.25 3.36
CA LYS A 49 -8.97 -12.06 2.21
C LYS A 49 -7.79 -12.60 1.39
N HIS A 50 -6.70 -11.85 1.30
CA HIS A 50 -5.46 -12.25 0.61
C HIS A 50 -4.48 -13.03 1.50
N GLY A 51 -4.84 -13.30 2.76
CA GLY A 51 -4.04 -14.12 3.65
C GLY A 51 -2.83 -13.43 4.28
N PHE A 52 -2.79 -12.10 4.33
CA PHE A 52 -1.67 -11.36 4.93
C PHE A 52 -1.86 -11.12 6.40
N VAL A 53 -3.09 -10.91 6.84
CA VAL A 53 -3.47 -10.68 8.23
C VAL A 53 -4.64 -11.57 8.64
N ASP A 54 -4.81 -11.75 9.93
CA ASP A 54 -6.00 -12.34 10.53
C ASP A 54 -6.54 -11.44 11.64
N SER A 55 -7.74 -11.72 12.12
CA SER A 55 -8.38 -10.91 13.14
C SER A 55 -9.05 -11.79 14.19
N GLU A 56 -8.94 -11.39 15.45
CA GLU A 56 -9.66 -11.97 16.58
C GLU A 56 -10.57 -10.92 17.20
N LYS A 57 -11.77 -11.36 17.62
CA LYS A 57 -12.75 -10.51 18.31
C LYS A 57 -12.56 -10.59 19.83
N GLY A 58 -13.05 -9.57 20.54
CA GLY A 58 -13.10 -9.53 21.99
C GLY A 58 -11.86 -8.92 22.66
N PRO A 59 -11.77 -9.00 24.01
CA PRO A 59 -10.65 -8.44 24.76
C PRO A 59 -9.31 -9.06 24.34
N GLY A 60 -8.31 -8.23 24.11
CA GLY A 60 -6.99 -8.65 23.62
C GLY A 60 -6.95 -9.05 22.15
N GLY A 61 -8.07 -8.91 21.42
CA GLY A 61 -8.16 -9.16 19.99
C GLY A 61 -7.68 -8.00 19.13
N GLY A 62 -7.84 -8.14 17.83
CA GLY A 62 -7.43 -7.18 16.81
C GLY A 62 -6.84 -7.89 15.60
N TRP A 63 -6.13 -7.13 14.78
CA TRP A 63 -5.48 -7.60 13.57
C TRP A 63 -4.04 -8.05 13.86
N THR A 64 -3.66 -9.19 13.32
CA THR A 64 -2.30 -9.74 13.41
C THR A 64 -1.76 -10.07 12.04
N LEU A 65 -0.47 -9.85 11.82
CA LEU A 65 0.23 -10.26 10.61
C LEU A 65 0.49 -11.77 10.66
N ILE A 66 0.05 -12.51 9.64
CA ILE A 66 0.19 -13.97 9.58
C ILE A 66 1.08 -14.46 8.45
N LYS A 67 1.53 -13.56 7.57
CA LYS A 67 2.42 -13.89 6.46
C LYS A 67 3.75 -13.17 6.61
N SER A 68 4.84 -13.84 6.26
CA SER A 68 6.18 -13.22 6.30
C SER A 68 6.29 -12.05 5.34
N LEU A 69 6.94 -10.97 5.75
CA LEU A 69 7.19 -9.80 4.89
C LEU A 69 7.99 -10.15 3.63
N SER A 70 8.85 -11.17 3.69
CA SER A 70 9.61 -11.66 2.53
C SER A 70 8.72 -12.31 1.46
N ASP A 71 7.50 -12.71 1.82
CA ASP A 71 6.53 -13.34 0.93
C ASP A 71 5.46 -12.38 0.40
N ILE A 72 5.52 -11.11 0.79
CA ILE A 72 4.57 -10.07 0.37
C ILE A 72 5.30 -9.02 -0.47
N SER A 73 4.88 -8.84 -1.73
CA SER A 73 5.35 -7.74 -2.58
C SER A 73 4.49 -6.49 -2.41
N LEU A 74 5.00 -5.34 -2.83
CA LEU A 74 4.18 -4.12 -2.93
C LEU A 74 2.98 -4.34 -3.86
N TYR A 75 3.14 -5.13 -4.91
CA TYR A 75 2.06 -5.48 -5.83
C TYR A 75 0.97 -6.31 -5.14
N ASP A 76 1.33 -7.26 -4.29
CA ASP A 76 0.37 -8.06 -3.54
C ASP A 76 -0.54 -7.17 -2.66
N VAL A 77 0.04 -6.17 -2.02
CA VAL A 77 -0.73 -5.20 -1.23
C VAL A 77 -1.57 -4.28 -2.13
N TYR A 78 -1.03 -3.85 -3.28
CA TYR A 78 -1.77 -3.07 -4.26
C TYR A 78 -3.06 -3.79 -4.72
N VAL A 79 -2.97 -5.08 -5.01
CA VAL A 79 -4.13 -5.92 -5.35
C VAL A 79 -5.10 -6.03 -4.17
N ALA A 80 -4.59 -6.29 -2.96
CA ALA A 80 -5.40 -6.47 -1.77
C ALA A 80 -6.18 -5.21 -1.35
N VAL A 81 -5.71 -4.02 -1.68
CA VAL A 81 -6.43 -2.76 -1.42
C VAL A 81 -7.40 -2.38 -2.53
N GLY A 82 -7.56 -3.22 -3.54
CA GLY A 82 -8.55 -3.08 -4.61
C GLY A 82 -8.04 -2.43 -5.90
N GLU A 83 -6.74 -2.53 -6.17
CA GLU A 83 -6.12 -2.06 -7.42
C GLU A 83 -6.50 -0.61 -7.76
N PRO A 84 -6.21 0.39 -6.89
CA PRO A 84 -6.58 1.76 -7.16
C PRO A 84 -5.98 2.25 -8.48
N SER A 85 -6.71 3.15 -9.17
CA SER A 85 -6.27 3.70 -10.45
C SER A 85 -4.89 4.35 -10.33
N ILE A 86 -3.98 3.96 -11.21
CA ILE A 86 -2.61 4.50 -11.25
C ILE A 86 -2.60 5.89 -11.89
N PHE A 87 -3.37 6.07 -12.96
CA PHE A 87 -3.47 7.35 -13.66
C PHE A 87 -4.85 7.98 -13.50
N ALA A 88 -4.87 9.29 -13.27
CA ALA A 88 -6.06 10.11 -13.31
C ALA A 88 -6.33 10.68 -14.72
N ILE A 89 -5.38 10.53 -15.64
CA ILE A 89 -5.49 10.95 -17.04
C ILE A 89 -5.98 9.76 -17.86
N GLY A 90 -6.93 9.98 -18.75
CA GLY A 90 -7.46 8.95 -19.62
C GLY A 90 -8.40 9.50 -20.67
N ASN A 91 -8.93 8.62 -21.48
CA ASN A 91 -9.89 8.94 -22.54
C ASN A 91 -11.31 8.63 -22.06
N GLU A 92 -12.23 9.57 -22.24
CA GLU A 92 -13.65 9.38 -21.88
C GLU A 92 -14.39 8.53 -22.93
N ASN A 93 -14.11 8.76 -24.20
CA ASN A 93 -14.74 8.06 -25.31
C ASN A 93 -13.88 6.91 -25.82
N LYS A 94 -14.32 5.68 -25.60
CA LYS A 94 -13.61 4.46 -26.03
C LYS A 94 -13.89 4.05 -27.48
N GLN A 95 -14.91 4.62 -28.11
CA GLN A 95 -15.31 4.34 -29.49
C GLN A 95 -15.59 5.63 -30.24
N PRO A 96 -14.55 6.45 -30.53
CA PRO A 96 -14.74 7.71 -31.22
C PRO A 96 -15.09 7.49 -32.70
N ASP A 97 -16.04 8.27 -33.23
CA ASP A 97 -16.36 8.32 -34.64
C ASP A 97 -15.34 9.10 -35.46
N CYS A 98 -14.59 9.98 -34.79
CA CYS A 98 -13.55 10.79 -35.41
C CYS A 98 -12.21 10.03 -35.51
N LEU A 99 -11.67 9.88 -36.70
CA LEU A 99 -10.39 9.18 -36.91
C LEU A 99 -9.19 9.89 -36.21
N VAL A 100 -9.22 11.21 -36.09
CA VAL A 100 -8.17 11.95 -35.36
C VAL A 100 -8.23 11.60 -33.88
N GLU A 101 -9.41 11.60 -33.27
CA GLU A 101 -9.62 11.20 -31.88
C GLU A 101 -9.20 9.73 -31.65
N LEU A 102 -9.52 8.84 -32.57
CA LEU A 102 -9.11 7.44 -32.52
C LEU A 102 -7.58 7.31 -32.47
N VAL A 103 -6.86 7.99 -33.34
CA VAL A 103 -5.38 7.96 -33.39
C VAL A 103 -4.76 8.55 -32.14
N VAL A 104 -5.29 9.68 -31.64
CA VAL A 104 -4.84 10.30 -30.38
C VAL A 104 -5.05 9.35 -29.21
N ASN A 105 -6.23 8.75 -29.09
CA ASN A 105 -6.55 7.82 -28.02
C ASN A 105 -5.63 6.60 -28.04
N GLN A 106 -5.38 6.02 -29.22
CA GLN A 106 -4.48 4.87 -29.34
C GLN A 106 -3.05 5.21 -28.89
N ALA A 107 -2.54 6.38 -29.27
CA ALA A 107 -1.20 6.81 -28.86
C ALA A 107 -1.10 7.02 -27.34
N LEU A 108 -2.11 7.64 -26.72
CA LEU A 108 -2.16 7.85 -25.27
C LEU A 108 -2.34 6.54 -24.50
N ASP A 109 -3.22 5.66 -24.96
CA ASP A 109 -3.47 4.36 -24.34
C ASP A 109 -2.20 3.51 -24.35
N GLN A 110 -1.46 3.50 -25.46
CA GLN A 110 -0.18 2.80 -25.54
C GLN A 110 0.83 3.32 -24.52
N ALA A 111 0.98 4.63 -24.40
CA ALA A 111 1.87 5.25 -23.42
C ALA A 111 1.47 4.92 -21.99
N PHE A 112 0.17 4.95 -21.65
CA PHE A 112 -0.33 4.61 -20.32
C PHE A 112 -0.12 3.13 -19.99
N ILE A 113 -0.35 2.22 -20.95
CA ILE A 113 -0.12 0.78 -20.78
C ILE A 113 1.36 0.52 -20.46
N GLU A 114 2.27 1.09 -21.23
CA GLU A 114 3.72 0.92 -21.02
C GLU A 114 4.17 1.47 -19.67
N ALA A 115 3.74 2.67 -19.29
CA ALA A 115 4.06 3.29 -18.00
C ALA A 115 3.47 2.48 -16.83
N GLN A 116 2.24 2.01 -16.95
CA GLN A 116 1.60 1.16 -15.94
C GLN A 116 2.33 -0.17 -15.77
N GLN A 117 2.74 -0.79 -16.87
CA GLN A 117 3.49 -2.06 -16.83
C GLN A 117 4.84 -1.90 -16.13
N LEU A 118 5.54 -0.79 -16.39
CA LEU A 118 6.80 -0.47 -15.69
C LEU A 118 6.58 -0.34 -14.18
N LEU A 119 5.55 0.41 -13.76
CA LEU A 119 5.20 0.55 -12.35
C LEU A 119 4.85 -0.79 -11.71
N ILE A 120 4.00 -1.58 -12.34
CA ILE A 120 3.59 -2.91 -11.83
C ILE A 120 4.82 -3.83 -11.67
N ASN A 121 5.73 -3.84 -12.62
CA ASN A 121 6.95 -4.64 -12.54
C ASN A 121 7.81 -4.23 -11.35
N ASN A 122 7.96 -2.94 -11.08
CA ASN A 122 8.65 -2.43 -9.91
C ASN A 122 7.96 -2.84 -8.60
N LEU A 123 6.64 -2.74 -8.53
CA LEU A 123 5.87 -3.17 -7.36
C LEU A 123 6.03 -4.69 -7.11
N LYS A 124 6.04 -5.51 -8.14
CA LYS A 124 6.23 -6.97 -8.03
C LYS A 124 7.63 -7.35 -7.57
N SER A 125 8.64 -6.60 -7.96
CA SER A 125 10.04 -6.88 -7.61
C SER A 125 10.44 -6.44 -6.20
N THR A 126 9.64 -5.62 -5.53
CA THR A 126 9.94 -5.10 -4.20
C THR A 126 9.12 -5.83 -3.15
N LYS A 127 9.80 -6.51 -2.21
CA LYS A 127 9.19 -7.19 -1.07
C LYS A 127 9.16 -6.29 0.17
N LEU A 128 8.24 -6.58 1.09
CA LEU A 128 8.06 -5.78 2.31
C LEU A 128 9.25 -5.89 3.27
N ASP A 129 9.96 -7.01 3.27
CA ASP A 129 11.17 -7.19 4.10
C ASP A 129 12.27 -6.19 3.72
N LYS A 130 12.38 -5.84 2.43
CA LYS A 130 13.29 -4.76 2.00
C LYS A 130 12.93 -3.42 2.64
N LEU A 131 11.65 -3.07 2.67
CA LEU A 131 11.19 -1.83 3.32
C LEU A 131 11.45 -1.86 4.83
N ALA A 132 11.24 -3.00 5.47
CA ALA A 132 11.54 -3.17 6.89
C ALA A 132 13.03 -3.00 7.18
N HIS A 133 13.89 -3.54 6.32
CA HIS A 133 15.34 -3.35 6.41
C HIS A 133 15.73 -1.88 6.21
N ASP A 134 15.23 -1.23 5.17
CA ASP A 134 15.50 0.19 4.89
C ASP A 134 15.05 1.08 6.06
N PHE A 135 13.89 0.77 6.66
CA PHE A 135 13.44 1.46 7.85
C PHE A 135 14.41 1.28 9.03
N GLN A 136 14.90 0.06 9.27
CA GLN A 136 15.84 -0.19 10.38
C GLN A 136 17.12 0.62 10.21
N VAL A 137 17.64 0.71 8.99
CA VAL A 137 18.83 1.53 8.68
C VAL A 137 18.58 3.02 9.00
N GLU A 138 17.43 3.56 8.58
CA GLU A 138 17.08 4.95 8.87
C GLU A 138 16.84 5.20 10.37
N TRP A 139 16.25 4.24 11.06
CA TRP A 139 16.06 4.32 12.52
C TRP A 139 17.39 4.39 13.27
N ASP A 140 18.32 3.51 12.93
CA ASP A 140 19.64 3.46 13.59
C ASP A 140 20.42 4.77 13.35
N ARG A 141 20.34 5.32 12.14
CA ARG A 141 20.92 6.63 11.81
C ARG A 141 20.30 7.75 12.63
N HIS A 142 18.97 7.77 12.73
CA HIS A 142 18.25 8.79 13.50
C HIS A 142 18.60 8.77 15.01
N ILE A 143 18.76 7.58 15.59
CA ILE A 143 19.19 7.43 16.98
C ILE A 143 20.63 7.94 17.18
N ALA A 144 21.55 7.59 16.25
CA ALA A 144 22.93 8.05 16.32
C ALA A 144 23.05 9.58 16.24
N ASP A 145 22.28 10.22 15.35
CA ASP A 145 22.24 11.68 15.20
C ASP A 145 21.73 12.38 16.46
N LYS A 146 20.68 11.84 17.11
CA LYS A 146 20.17 12.38 18.37
C LYS A 146 21.18 12.28 19.50
N GLN A 147 21.90 11.17 19.60
CA GLN A 147 22.95 11.00 20.61
C GLN A 147 24.10 11.99 20.40
N SER A 148 24.47 12.27 19.16
CA SER A 148 25.52 13.24 18.81
C SER A 148 25.14 14.67 19.13
N GLN A 149 23.84 15.02 19.15
CA GLN A 149 23.36 16.36 19.52
C GLN A 149 23.27 16.60 21.03
N LEU A 150 23.33 15.54 21.83
CA LEU A 150 23.26 15.61 23.31
C LEU A 150 24.64 15.60 23.98
N THR A 151 25.70 15.48 23.20
CA THR A 151 27.10 15.58 23.62
C THR A 151 27.73 16.85 23.13
#